data_18f7fa598db7a06e211b7eaeba812df9
#
_entry.id   18f7fa598db7a06e211b7eaeba812df9
#
_cell.length_a   1.000
_cell.length_b   1.000
_cell.length_c   1.000
_cell.angle_alpha   90.00
_cell.angle_beta   90.00
_cell.angle_gamma   90.00
#
_symmetry.space_group_name_H-M   'P 1'
#
loop_
_entity.id
_entity.type
_entity.pdbx_description
1 polymer ?
#
loop_
_entity_poly.entity_id
_entity_poly.type
_entity_poly.pdbx_seq_one_letter_code
_entity_poly.pdbx_strand_id
1 'polypeptide(L)'
;PGIVSRGYGGQSSQQPRKVSADSAAREFGDEPVLIAREANCPVVVASDRAAAVEFLLTEFSVDVVLSDDGLQHYRMHRDLEIAVLDARRGLGNGQCLPAGPLREPPQRLAEVDFIVLNGEAAPGSLFLPASASTNVVSMRLQPTFFRHLRSGQRVAANNWTGSRSVHAVAGIGNPERFSTTLSALGLEPQLQGFPDHHSFTQTDLEFGDELPVVMTSKDAVKCEAFAQDNVWVLEVAAELDPALVQAIKGLLV
;
A
#
# COMPACT_ATOMS: atom_id res chain seq x y z
N PRO A 1 -5.81 15.89 -8.84
CA PRO A 1 -4.53 15.41 -8.31
C PRO A 1 -3.79 14.53 -9.31
N GLY A 2 -2.49 14.33 -9.06
CA GLY A 2 -1.68 13.33 -9.75
C GLY A 2 -0.72 12.66 -8.78
N ILE A 3 -0.23 11.47 -9.12
CA ILE A 3 0.61 10.67 -8.23
C ILE A 3 1.94 10.38 -8.90
N VAL A 4 3.03 10.53 -8.15
CA VAL A 4 4.38 10.13 -8.57
C VAL A 4 4.91 9.03 -7.65
N SER A 5 5.46 7.97 -8.24
CA SER A 5 6.04 6.85 -7.51
C SER A 5 7.39 6.43 -8.12
N ARG A 6 8.17 5.63 -7.40
CA ARG A 6 9.47 5.16 -7.89
C ARG A 6 9.34 4.04 -8.92
N GLY A 7 8.27 3.27 -8.84
CA GLY A 7 8.16 2.04 -9.60
C GLY A 7 9.01 0.92 -9.02
N TYR A 8 9.07 0.83 -7.69
CA TYR A 8 9.83 -0.24 -7.03
C TYR A 8 9.30 -1.62 -7.45
N GLY A 9 10.20 -2.58 -7.66
CA GLY A 9 9.85 -3.91 -8.17
C GLY A 9 9.65 -3.98 -9.69
N GLY A 10 9.56 -2.83 -10.38
CA GLY A 10 9.49 -2.74 -11.83
C GLY A 10 10.87 -2.51 -12.48
N GLN A 11 10.84 -2.27 -13.81
CA GLN A 11 12.04 -1.89 -14.55
C GLN A 11 12.39 -0.44 -14.24
N SER A 12 13.56 -0.24 -13.60
CA SER A 12 14.04 1.10 -13.26
C SER A 12 14.20 1.95 -14.53
N SER A 13 13.65 3.15 -14.53
CA SER A 13 13.81 4.15 -15.59
C SER A 13 14.10 5.53 -14.99
N GLN A 14 15.08 6.23 -15.54
CA GLN A 14 15.29 7.63 -15.23
C GLN A 14 14.25 8.53 -15.92
N GLN A 15 13.81 8.12 -17.10
CA GLN A 15 12.77 8.84 -17.84
C GLN A 15 11.40 8.58 -17.21
N PRO A 16 10.59 9.62 -17.01
CA PRO A 16 9.22 9.49 -16.52
C PRO A 16 8.37 8.66 -17.46
N ARG A 17 7.57 7.76 -16.89
CA ARG A 17 6.62 6.92 -17.63
C ARG A 17 5.26 6.97 -16.98
N LYS A 18 4.21 7.18 -17.79
CA LYS A 18 2.83 7.08 -17.34
C LYS A 18 2.48 5.63 -17.02
N VAL A 19 1.77 5.43 -15.91
CA VAL A 19 1.20 4.13 -15.51
C VAL A 19 -0.30 4.18 -15.76
N SER A 20 -0.83 3.11 -16.36
CA SER A 20 -2.27 2.91 -16.56
C SER A 20 -2.75 1.68 -15.78
N ALA A 21 -4.07 1.53 -15.65
CA ALA A 21 -4.68 0.37 -15.01
C ALA A 21 -4.27 -0.97 -15.66
N ASP A 22 -3.97 -0.95 -16.98
CA ASP A 22 -3.59 -2.13 -17.75
C ASP A 22 -2.07 -2.33 -17.84
N SER A 23 -1.29 -1.48 -17.17
CA SER A 23 0.18 -1.60 -17.16
C SER A 23 0.62 -2.89 -16.46
N ALA A 24 1.67 -3.51 -16.99
CA ALA A 24 2.20 -4.73 -16.40
C ALA A 24 3.00 -4.43 -15.12
N ALA A 25 2.67 -5.09 -14.01
CA ALA A 25 3.35 -4.91 -12.72
C ALA A 25 4.86 -5.18 -12.81
N ARG A 26 5.30 -6.13 -13.64
CA ARG A 26 6.73 -6.43 -13.88
C ARG A 26 7.52 -5.27 -14.51
N GLU A 27 6.82 -4.34 -15.17
CA GLU A 27 7.46 -3.17 -15.82
C GLU A 27 7.43 -1.93 -14.95
N PHE A 28 6.33 -1.70 -14.26
CA PHE A 28 6.07 -0.45 -13.54
C PHE A 28 6.10 -0.60 -12.02
N GLY A 29 6.13 -1.82 -11.50
CA GLY A 29 5.95 -2.14 -10.09
C GLY A 29 4.49 -2.44 -9.74
N ASP A 30 4.28 -3.28 -8.75
CA ASP A 30 2.95 -3.69 -8.28
C ASP A 30 2.18 -2.52 -7.63
N GLU A 31 2.82 -1.72 -6.80
CA GLU A 31 2.20 -0.57 -6.13
C GLU A 31 1.73 0.53 -7.11
N PRO A 32 2.54 1.02 -8.05
CA PRO A 32 2.07 2.03 -9.00
C PRO A 32 0.92 1.54 -9.89
N VAL A 33 0.92 0.26 -10.28
CA VAL A 33 -0.19 -0.30 -11.08
C VAL A 33 -1.46 -0.38 -10.24
N LEU A 34 -1.37 -0.82 -8.98
CA LEU A 34 -2.50 -0.82 -8.05
C LEU A 34 -3.05 0.61 -7.85
N ILE A 35 -2.16 1.58 -7.61
CA ILE A 35 -2.54 2.99 -7.46
C ILE A 35 -3.25 3.50 -8.73
N ALA A 36 -2.74 3.20 -9.92
CA ALA A 36 -3.36 3.63 -11.17
C ALA A 36 -4.76 3.05 -11.40
N ARG A 37 -5.05 1.88 -10.83
CA ARG A 37 -6.39 1.25 -10.89
C ARG A 37 -7.38 1.88 -9.93
N GLU A 38 -6.91 2.30 -8.76
CA GLU A 38 -7.78 2.74 -7.68
C GLU A 38 -7.94 4.27 -7.59
N ALA A 39 -6.88 5.02 -7.93
CA ALA A 39 -6.85 6.46 -7.66
C ALA A 39 -7.61 7.33 -8.68
N ASN A 40 -8.01 6.80 -9.83
CA ASN A 40 -8.68 7.53 -10.92
C ASN A 40 -8.03 8.90 -11.24
N CYS A 41 -6.72 8.97 -11.21
CA CYS A 41 -5.92 10.15 -11.55
C CYS A 41 -4.62 9.72 -12.25
N PRO A 42 -3.90 10.66 -12.94
CA PRO A 42 -2.62 10.33 -13.56
C PRO A 42 -1.59 9.80 -12.56
N VAL A 43 -0.92 8.71 -12.92
CA VAL A 43 0.19 8.12 -12.16
C VAL A 43 1.43 8.08 -13.03
N VAL A 44 2.56 8.57 -12.51
CA VAL A 44 3.84 8.61 -13.21
C VAL A 44 4.93 7.97 -12.35
N VAL A 45 5.76 7.14 -12.97
CA VAL A 45 6.92 6.53 -12.30
C VAL A 45 8.23 7.02 -12.91
N ALA A 46 9.19 7.34 -12.06
CA ALA A 46 10.59 7.55 -12.40
C ALA A 46 11.48 7.38 -11.18
N SER A 47 12.76 7.03 -11.38
CA SER A 47 13.76 7.06 -10.31
C SER A 47 14.06 8.49 -9.85
N ASP A 48 14.07 9.47 -10.76
CA ASP A 48 14.10 10.90 -10.44
C ASP A 48 12.67 11.43 -10.26
N ARG A 49 12.28 11.66 -9.00
CA ARG A 49 10.95 12.16 -8.64
C ARG A 49 10.70 13.58 -9.13
N ALA A 50 11.72 14.44 -9.17
CA ALA A 50 11.58 15.79 -9.68
C ALA A 50 11.19 15.76 -11.16
N ALA A 51 11.87 14.92 -11.96
CA ALA A 51 11.50 14.72 -13.36
C ALA A 51 10.10 14.13 -13.52
N ALA A 52 9.67 13.22 -12.62
CA ALA A 52 8.30 12.68 -12.66
C ALA A 52 7.24 13.76 -12.38
N VAL A 53 7.49 14.66 -11.42
CA VAL A 53 6.60 15.79 -11.13
C VAL A 53 6.53 16.75 -12.33
N GLU A 54 7.67 17.12 -12.91
CA GLU A 54 7.74 18.01 -14.05
C GLU A 54 6.98 17.44 -15.26
N PHE A 55 7.16 16.16 -15.55
CA PHE A 55 6.40 15.44 -16.57
C PHE A 55 4.90 15.44 -16.27
N LEU A 56 4.52 15.15 -15.02
CA LEU A 56 3.11 15.10 -14.60
C LEU A 56 2.43 16.47 -14.80
N LEU A 57 3.09 17.57 -14.40
CA LEU A 57 2.56 18.93 -14.53
C LEU A 57 2.51 19.40 -15.99
N THR A 58 3.40 18.90 -16.85
CA THR A 58 3.43 19.26 -18.27
C THR A 58 2.35 18.53 -19.07
N GLU A 59 2.16 17.24 -18.79
CA GLU A 59 1.28 16.39 -19.59
C GLU A 59 -0.17 16.36 -19.09
N PHE A 60 -0.41 16.77 -17.84
CA PHE A 60 -1.73 16.66 -17.22
C PHE A 60 -2.11 17.92 -16.47
N SER A 61 -3.40 18.26 -16.50
CA SER A 61 -3.94 19.36 -15.69
C SER A 61 -4.14 18.86 -14.26
N VAL A 62 -3.11 19.03 -13.43
CA VAL A 62 -3.12 18.69 -12.00
C VAL A 62 -2.68 19.89 -11.16
N ASP A 63 -3.31 20.07 -10.03
CA ASP A 63 -3.08 21.14 -9.05
C ASP A 63 -2.53 20.60 -7.72
N VAL A 64 -2.54 19.27 -7.54
CA VAL A 64 -1.99 18.58 -6.37
C VAL A 64 -1.18 17.39 -6.83
N VAL A 65 0.03 17.25 -6.31
CA VAL A 65 0.90 16.09 -6.55
C VAL A 65 1.10 15.32 -5.25
N LEU A 66 0.76 14.02 -5.27
CA LEU A 66 1.03 13.08 -4.19
C LEU A 66 2.29 12.28 -4.54
N SER A 67 3.27 12.28 -3.65
CA SER A 67 4.48 11.47 -3.83
C SER A 67 4.42 10.22 -2.95
N ASP A 68 4.30 9.06 -3.57
CA ASP A 68 4.37 7.77 -2.91
C ASP A 68 5.84 7.43 -2.57
N ASP A 69 6.09 7.05 -1.31
CA ASP A 69 7.41 6.79 -0.73
C ASP A 69 8.42 7.92 -1.02
N GLY A 70 7.98 9.17 -0.77
CA GLY A 70 8.68 10.39 -1.18
C GLY A 70 9.59 11.03 -0.13
N LEU A 71 9.56 10.60 1.15
CA LEU A 71 10.24 11.32 2.25
C LEU A 71 11.75 11.49 2.06
N GLN A 72 12.46 10.56 1.41
CA GLN A 72 13.89 10.63 1.14
C GLN A 72 14.27 11.40 -0.14
N HIS A 73 13.28 11.97 -0.88
CA HIS A 73 13.55 12.73 -2.10
C HIS A 73 13.68 14.24 -1.82
N TYR A 74 14.76 14.64 -1.15
CA TYR A 74 15.02 16.02 -0.70
C TYR A 74 15.14 17.07 -1.81
N ARG A 75 15.31 16.68 -3.07
CA ARG A 75 15.32 17.58 -4.22
C ARG A 75 13.92 18.09 -4.62
N MET A 76 12.88 17.48 -4.06
CA MET A 76 11.50 17.83 -4.33
C MET A 76 10.96 18.70 -3.20
N HIS A 77 10.44 19.89 -3.54
CA HIS A 77 9.70 20.72 -2.57
C HIS A 77 8.42 20.00 -2.14
N ARG A 78 8.03 20.19 -0.90
CA ARG A 78 6.83 19.58 -0.32
C ARG A 78 6.12 20.60 0.57
N ASP A 79 4.82 20.72 0.35
CA ASP A 79 3.95 21.58 1.17
C ASP A 79 3.44 20.83 2.41
N LEU A 80 3.43 19.49 2.35
CA LEU A 80 3.01 18.61 3.44
C LEU A 80 3.80 17.31 3.42
N GLU A 81 4.31 16.88 4.57
CA GLU A 81 4.98 15.60 4.76
C GLU A 81 4.20 14.73 5.74
N ILE A 82 3.89 13.51 5.29
CA ILE A 82 3.17 12.51 6.09
C ILE A 82 4.05 11.27 6.23
N ALA A 83 4.44 10.94 7.47
CA ALA A 83 5.10 9.68 7.78
C ALA A 83 4.06 8.64 8.22
N VAL A 84 3.98 7.50 7.52
CA VAL A 84 3.09 6.40 7.89
C VAL A 84 3.89 5.33 8.62
N LEU A 85 3.47 5.00 9.84
CA LEU A 85 4.10 3.99 10.69
C LEU A 85 3.13 2.84 10.98
N ASP A 86 3.62 1.60 10.91
CA ASP A 86 2.89 0.47 11.49
C ASP A 86 2.90 0.60 13.01
N ALA A 87 1.73 0.73 13.61
CA ALA A 87 1.59 1.01 15.04
C ALA A 87 2.12 -0.11 15.95
N ARG A 88 2.16 -1.37 15.46
CA ARG A 88 2.69 -2.52 16.22
C ARG A 88 4.22 -2.61 16.14
N ARG A 89 4.78 -2.36 14.95
CA ARG A 89 6.23 -2.43 14.71
C ARG A 89 6.95 -1.19 15.23
N GLY A 90 6.27 -0.04 15.20
CA GLY A 90 6.85 1.26 15.56
C GLY A 90 8.14 1.52 14.79
N LEU A 91 9.16 1.99 15.50
CA LEU A 91 10.48 2.28 14.96
C LEU A 91 11.47 1.09 15.09
N GLY A 92 10.99 -0.10 15.47
CA GLY A 92 11.84 -1.26 15.72
C GLY A 92 12.85 -0.98 16.86
N ASN A 93 14.15 -1.24 16.58
CA ASN A 93 15.22 -0.93 17.55
C ASN A 93 15.70 0.53 17.51
N GLY A 94 15.04 1.40 16.74
CA GLY A 94 15.37 2.82 16.61
C GLY A 94 16.65 3.13 15.81
N GLN A 95 17.26 2.12 15.17
CA GLN A 95 18.50 2.29 14.40
C GLN A 95 18.25 2.28 12.90
N CYS A 96 19.12 2.99 12.18
CA CYS A 96 19.11 2.99 10.73
C CYS A 96 19.76 1.73 10.15
N LEU A 97 19.45 1.43 8.88
CA LEU A 97 20.09 0.39 8.10
C LEU A 97 21.64 0.55 8.13
N PRO A 98 22.41 -0.54 8.22
CA PRO A 98 21.98 -1.94 8.30
C PRO A 98 21.72 -2.45 9.74
N ALA A 99 21.93 -1.63 10.78
CA ALA A 99 21.82 -2.03 12.18
C ALA A 99 20.36 -2.14 12.67
N GLY A 100 19.42 -1.52 11.98
CA GLY A 100 17.99 -1.55 12.26
C GLY A 100 17.16 -1.30 11.00
N PRO A 101 15.83 -1.18 11.14
CA PRO A 101 14.93 -1.11 9.98
C PRO A 101 14.78 0.28 9.38
N LEU A 102 15.30 1.33 10.03
CA LEU A 102 15.01 2.70 9.62
C LEU A 102 15.86 3.14 8.43
N ARG A 103 15.29 3.92 7.52
CA ARG A 103 16.00 4.60 6.44
C ARG A 103 16.64 5.91 6.92
N GLU A 104 16.04 6.54 7.94
CA GLU A 104 16.46 7.82 8.53
C GLU A 104 16.35 7.76 10.06
N PRO A 105 17.10 8.60 10.80
CA PRO A 105 17.04 8.62 12.26
C PRO A 105 15.63 8.98 12.77
N PRO A 106 15.20 8.47 13.94
CA PRO A 106 13.90 8.78 14.53
C PRO A 106 13.59 10.28 14.65
N GLN A 107 14.63 11.11 14.82
CA GLN A 107 14.52 12.56 14.93
C GLN A 107 13.87 13.21 13.70
N ARG A 108 13.97 12.58 12.51
CA ARG A 108 13.33 13.03 11.29
C ARG A 108 11.80 13.17 11.42
N LEU A 109 11.19 12.39 12.32
CA LEU A 109 9.76 12.51 12.61
C LEU A 109 9.35 13.83 13.27
N ALA A 110 10.31 14.61 13.80
CA ALA A 110 10.03 15.94 14.31
C ALA A 110 9.85 17.00 13.21
N GLU A 111 10.23 16.68 11.99
CA GLU A 111 10.22 17.59 10.85
C GLU A 111 9.02 17.35 9.92
N VAL A 112 8.30 16.23 10.06
CA VAL A 112 7.10 15.93 9.28
C VAL A 112 5.87 16.62 9.87
N ASP A 113 4.91 16.95 9.02
CA ASP A 113 3.66 17.60 9.46
C ASP A 113 2.71 16.63 10.16
N PHE A 114 2.65 15.39 9.69
CA PHE A 114 1.82 14.35 10.29
C PHE A 114 2.54 13.02 10.42
N ILE A 115 2.26 12.33 11.54
CA ILE A 115 2.60 10.92 11.74
C ILE A 115 1.28 10.15 11.76
N VAL A 116 1.09 9.29 10.77
CA VAL A 116 -0.09 8.42 10.66
C VAL A 116 0.25 7.04 11.21
N LEU A 117 -0.45 6.63 12.26
CA LEU A 117 -0.30 5.31 12.85
C LEU A 117 -1.29 4.33 12.20
N ASN A 118 -0.78 3.38 11.45
CA ASN A 118 -1.58 2.34 10.83
C ASN A 118 -1.84 1.17 11.80
N GLY A 119 -3.06 1.10 12.30
CA GLY A 119 -3.51 0.11 13.29
C GLY A 119 -3.43 0.62 14.72
N GLU A 120 -3.46 -0.31 15.68
CA GLU A 120 -3.44 0.00 17.10
C GLU A 120 -2.08 -0.37 17.70
N ALA A 121 -1.46 0.58 18.41
CA ALA A 121 -0.28 0.33 19.20
C ALA A 121 -0.68 -0.32 20.54
N ALA A 122 0.11 -1.29 21.00
CA ALA A 122 -0.02 -1.74 22.39
C ALA A 122 0.35 -0.59 23.35
N PRO A 123 -0.31 -0.46 24.49
CA PRO A 123 0.03 0.56 25.48
C PRO A 123 1.53 0.56 25.80
N GLY A 124 2.19 1.70 25.62
CA GLY A 124 3.63 1.87 25.90
C GLY A 124 4.60 1.26 24.88
N SER A 125 4.11 0.69 23.76
CA SER A 125 4.99 0.07 22.75
C SER A 125 5.53 1.06 21.70
N LEU A 126 4.89 2.22 21.55
CA LEU A 126 5.27 3.20 20.56
C LEU A 126 6.11 4.30 21.19
N PHE A 127 7.42 4.28 20.97
CA PHE A 127 8.32 5.35 21.34
C PHE A 127 8.52 6.30 20.17
N LEU A 128 7.81 7.42 20.19
CA LEU A 128 8.08 8.55 19.30
C LEU A 128 9.05 9.53 20.00
N PRO A 129 9.94 10.21 19.26
CA PRO A 129 10.74 11.29 19.82
C PRO A 129 9.84 12.34 20.47
N ALA A 130 10.23 12.87 21.64
CA ALA A 130 9.44 13.88 22.35
C ALA A 130 9.16 15.13 21.48
N SER A 131 10.03 15.41 20.52
CA SER A 131 9.89 16.48 19.52
C SER A 131 8.89 16.17 18.39
N ALA A 132 8.49 14.92 18.21
CA ALA A 132 7.56 14.46 17.15
C ALA A 132 6.08 14.54 17.58
N SER A 133 5.75 15.37 18.57
CA SER A 133 4.48 15.31 19.31
C SER A 133 3.29 16.03 18.68
N THR A 134 3.44 16.68 17.54
CA THR A 134 2.44 17.70 17.18
C THR A 134 1.22 17.18 16.42
N ASN A 135 1.35 16.22 15.52
CA ASN A 135 0.21 15.76 14.73
C ASN A 135 0.27 14.23 14.50
N VAL A 136 0.11 13.48 15.58
CA VAL A 136 -0.04 12.03 15.49
C VAL A 136 -1.51 11.68 15.34
N VAL A 137 -1.86 11.03 14.24
CA VAL A 137 -3.22 10.65 13.89
C VAL A 137 -3.30 9.15 13.61
N SER A 138 -4.48 8.57 13.74
CA SER A 138 -4.70 7.15 13.48
C SER A 138 -5.22 6.89 12.07
N MET A 139 -4.89 5.71 11.55
CA MET A 139 -5.46 5.14 10.34
C MET A 139 -5.78 3.67 10.58
N ARG A 140 -6.88 3.20 10.02
CA ARG A 140 -7.23 1.77 10.01
C ARG A 140 -7.52 1.31 8.60
N LEU A 141 -7.01 0.14 8.24
CA LEU A 141 -7.40 -0.53 7.01
C LEU A 141 -8.67 -1.34 7.28
N GLN A 142 -9.77 -0.95 6.65
CA GLN A 142 -11.06 -1.62 6.76
C GLN A 142 -11.30 -2.51 5.55
N PRO A 143 -11.56 -3.82 5.74
CA PRO A 143 -12.04 -4.68 4.68
C PRO A 143 -13.36 -4.17 4.11
N THR A 144 -13.43 -4.06 2.79
CA THR A 144 -14.62 -3.52 2.10
C THR A 144 -15.32 -4.58 1.28
N PHE A 145 -14.60 -5.24 0.38
CA PHE A 145 -15.16 -6.22 -0.53
C PHE A 145 -14.21 -7.42 -0.73
N PHE A 146 -14.79 -8.57 -0.99
CA PHE A 146 -14.14 -9.63 -1.74
C PHE A 146 -14.47 -9.44 -3.21
N ARG A 147 -13.45 -9.24 -4.04
CA ARG A 147 -13.59 -9.13 -5.50
C ARG A 147 -13.07 -10.41 -6.16
N HIS A 148 -13.90 -11.07 -6.93
CA HIS A 148 -13.49 -12.21 -7.74
C HIS A 148 -12.52 -11.75 -8.84
N LEU A 149 -11.33 -12.32 -8.90
CA LEU A 149 -10.23 -11.74 -9.69
C LEU A 149 -10.52 -11.72 -11.19
N ARG A 150 -11.14 -12.77 -11.75
CA ARG A 150 -11.44 -12.86 -13.18
C ARG A 150 -12.72 -12.15 -13.61
N SER A 151 -13.80 -12.31 -12.87
CA SER A 151 -15.11 -11.76 -13.27
C SER A 151 -15.33 -10.32 -12.81
N GLY A 152 -14.54 -9.84 -11.84
CA GLY A 152 -14.75 -8.54 -11.21
C GLY A 152 -15.96 -8.49 -10.26
N GLN A 153 -16.68 -9.60 -10.07
CA GLN A 153 -17.79 -9.66 -9.12
C GLN A 153 -17.34 -9.25 -7.72
N ARG A 154 -18.10 -8.40 -7.05
CA ARG A 154 -17.80 -7.91 -5.70
C ARG A 154 -18.86 -8.35 -4.71
N VAL A 155 -18.42 -8.81 -3.55
CA VAL A 155 -19.26 -9.16 -2.39
C VAL A 155 -18.75 -8.37 -1.20
N ALA A 156 -19.63 -7.68 -0.46
CA ALA A 156 -19.21 -6.97 0.73
C ALA A 156 -18.48 -7.91 1.71
N ALA A 157 -17.39 -7.46 2.33
CA ALA A 157 -16.54 -8.33 3.13
C ALA A 157 -17.26 -9.01 4.29
N ASN A 158 -18.24 -8.32 4.89
CA ASN A 158 -19.12 -8.87 5.94
C ASN A 158 -20.24 -9.78 5.44
N ASN A 159 -20.44 -9.88 4.12
CA ASN A 159 -21.48 -10.68 3.48
C ASN A 159 -20.88 -11.86 2.68
N TRP A 160 -19.68 -12.28 3.01
CA TRP A 160 -19.08 -13.45 2.38
C TRP A 160 -19.93 -14.70 2.55
N THR A 161 -20.29 -15.35 1.43
CA THR A 161 -21.13 -16.54 1.40
C THR A 161 -20.41 -17.78 0.88
N GLY A 162 -19.13 -17.66 0.51
CA GLY A 162 -18.28 -18.78 0.11
C GLY A 162 -17.85 -19.65 1.29
N SER A 163 -16.95 -20.61 1.04
CA SER A 163 -16.36 -21.41 2.10
C SER A 163 -15.72 -20.53 3.17
N ARG A 164 -15.84 -20.94 4.45
CA ARG A 164 -15.10 -20.30 5.55
C ARG A 164 -13.61 -20.65 5.50
N SER A 165 -13.30 -21.91 5.17
CA SER A 165 -11.93 -22.33 4.96
C SER A 165 -11.43 -21.79 3.62
N VAL A 166 -10.30 -21.08 3.64
CA VAL A 166 -9.71 -20.42 2.47
C VAL A 166 -8.19 -20.53 2.48
N HIS A 167 -7.57 -20.58 1.30
CA HIS A 167 -6.13 -20.36 1.17
C HIS A 167 -5.86 -18.86 1.16
N ALA A 168 -5.10 -18.37 2.15
CA ALA A 168 -4.72 -16.97 2.25
C ALA A 168 -3.32 -16.77 1.65
N VAL A 169 -3.22 -16.15 0.49
CA VAL A 169 -1.96 -15.91 -0.23
C VAL A 169 -1.53 -14.47 -0.06
N ALA A 170 -0.31 -14.25 0.46
CA ALA A 170 0.21 -12.91 0.69
C ALA A 170 1.72 -12.82 0.48
N GLY A 171 2.16 -11.98 -0.49
CA GLY A 171 3.54 -11.59 -0.77
C GLY A 171 3.78 -10.14 -0.36
N ILE A 172 3.53 -9.84 0.91
CA ILE A 172 3.65 -8.51 1.52
C ILE A 172 4.53 -8.56 2.77
N GLY A 173 4.99 -7.42 3.26
CA GLY A 173 5.88 -7.33 4.42
C GLY A 173 5.32 -7.87 5.75
N ASN A 174 3.99 -8.13 5.86
CA ASN A 174 3.35 -8.71 7.05
C ASN A 174 2.18 -9.63 6.66
N PRO A 175 2.45 -10.87 6.20
CA PRO A 175 1.40 -11.83 5.82
C PRO A 175 0.47 -12.22 6.97
N GLU A 176 0.99 -12.29 8.20
CA GLU A 176 0.22 -12.64 9.39
C GLU A 176 -0.92 -11.65 9.68
N ARG A 177 -0.68 -10.36 9.39
CA ARG A 177 -1.71 -9.34 9.52
C ARG A 177 -2.87 -9.59 8.55
N PHE A 178 -2.57 -10.02 7.32
CA PHE A 178 -3.59 -10.38 6.34
C PHE A 178 -4.42 -11.58 6.81
N SER A 179 -3.77 -12.64 7.30
CA SER A 179 -4.43 -13.81 7.89
C SER A 179 -5.33 -13.41 9.07
N THR A 180 -4.84 -12.58 9.99
CA THR A 180 -5.62 -12.06 11.11
C THR A 180 -6.86 -11.28 10.65
N THR A 181 -6.73 -10.48 9.58
CA THR A 181 -7.85 -9.74 8.99
C THR A 181 -8.92 -10.67 8.44
N LEU A 182 -8.55 -11.74 7.74
CA LEU A 182 -9.49 -12.76 7.25
C LEU A 182 -10.18 -13.49 8.41
N SER A 183 -9.45 -13.83 9.46
CA SER A 183 -10.03 -14.46 10.65
C SER A 183 -11.05 -13.56 11.36
N ALA A 184 -10.78 -12.25 11.42
CA ALA A 184 -11.72 -11.28 11.98
C ALA A 184 -13.03 -11.16 11.17
N LEU A 185 -12.99 -11.51 9.88
CA LEU A 185 -14.18 -11.62 9.00
C LEU A 185 -14.90 -12.97 9.14
N GLY A 186 -14.44 -13.87 10.04
CA GLY A 186 -15.03 -15.17 10.28
C GLY A 186 -14.57 -16.27 9.34
N LEU A 187 -13.49 -16.05 8.57
CA LEU A 187 -12.87 -17.08 7.76
C LEU A 187 -11.83 -17.88 8.57
N GLU A 188 -11.44 -19.02 8.03
CA GLU A 188 -10.43 -19.94 8.56
C GLU A 188 -9.26 -20.01 7.55
N PRO A 189 -8.36 -18.99 7.56
CA PRO A 189 -7.32 -18.88 6.54
C PRO A 189 -6.19 -19.89 6.77
N GLN A 190 -5.84 -20.61 5.71
CA GLN A 190 -4.61 -21.39 5.60
C GLN A 190 -3.56 -20.48 4.96
N LEU A 191 -2.68 -19.87 5.78
CA LEU A 191 -1.74 -18.87 5.31
C LEU A 191 -0.59 -19.48 4.50
N GLN A 192 -0.44 -19.02 3.26
CA GLN A 192 0.73 -19.19 2.41
C GLN A 192 1.41 -17.84 2.25
N GLY A 193 2.42 -17.58 3.08
CA GLY A 193 3.22 -16.34 3.02
C GLY A 193 4.36 -16.46 2.01
N PHE A 194 4.55 -15.40 1.21
CA PHE A 194 5.65 -15.24 0.28
C PHE A 194 6.49 -14.01 0.65
N PRO A 195 7.75 -13.93 0.18
CA PRO A 195 8.53 -12.71 0.33
C PRO A 195 7.82 -11.49 -0.27
N ASP A 196 8.07 -10.29 0.28
CA ASP A 196 7.52 -9.07 -0.29
C ASP A 196 7.97 -8.91 -1.75
N HIS A 197 7.06 -8.41 -2.61
CA HIS A 197 7.25 -8.32 -4.07
C HIS A 197 7.50 -9.66 -4.79
N HIS A 198 7.06 -10.78 -4.23
CA HIS A 198 7.15 -12.09 -4.88
C HIS A 198 6.57 -12.07 -6.30
N SER A 199 7.28 -12.68 -7.24
CA SER A 199 6.81 -12.87 -8.62
C SER A 199 5.99 -14.14 -8.70
N PHE A 200 4.68 -14.02 -8.57
CA PHE A 200 3.77 -15.17 -8.57
C PHE A 200 3.74 -15.92 -9.90
N THR A 201 3.58 -17.21 -9.80
CA THR A 201 3.32 -18.15 -10.90
C THR A 201 1.95 -18.82 -10.68
N GLN A 202 1.43 -19.47 -11.72
CA GLN A 202 0.18 -20.21 -11.61
C GLN A 202 0.23 -21.27 -10.50
N THR A 203 1.36 -21.97 -10.37
CA THR A 203 1.58 -23.03 -9.36
C THR A 203 1.51 -22.51 -7.92
N ASP A 204 1.82 -21.23 -7.68
CA ASP A 204 1.70 -20.64 -6.34
C ASP A 204 0.24 -20.50 -5.88
N LEU A 205 -0.72 -20.63 -6.80
CA LEU A 205 -2.16 -20.54 -6.54
C LEU A 205 -2.88 -21.90 -6.65
N GLU A 206 -2.14 -23.00 -6.89
CA GLU A 206 -2.68 -24.35 -7.04
C GLU A 206 -2.50 -25.14 -5.73
N PHE A 207 -3.59 -25.36 -5.00
CA PHE A 207 -3.58 -26.06 -3.72
C PHE A 207 -4.12 -27.49 -3.79
N GLY A 208 -4.58 -27.95 -4.97
CA GLY A 208 -5.07 -29.33 -5.17
C GLY A 208 -6.46 -29.58 -4.61
N ASP A 209 -7.18 -28.53 -4.21
CA ASP A 209 -8.57 -28.57 -3.76
C ASP A 209 -9.38 -27.42 -4.41
N GLU A 210 -10.66 -27.32 -4.08
CA GLU A 210 -11.56 -26.28 -4.63
C GLU A 210 -11.81 -25.12 -3.64
N LEU A 211 -11.03 -25.01 -2.58
CA LEU A 211 -11.18 -23.90 -1.64
C LEU A 211 -10.86 -22.56 -2.33
N PRO A 212 -11.57 -21.49 -1.92
CA PRO A 212 -11.23 -20.17 -2.41
C PRO A 212 -9.80 -19.78 -2.04
N VAL A 213 -9.08 -19.20 -2.98
CA VAL A 213 -7.79 -18.53 -2.76
C VAL A 213 -8.06 -17.06 -2.56
N VAL A 214 -7.69 -16.49 -1.42
CA VAL A 214 -7.87 -15.07 -1.11
C VAL A 214 -6.50 -14.41 -1.02
N MET A 215 -6.33 -13.29 -1.73
CA MET A 215 -5.07 -12.56 -1.78
C MET A 215 -5.27 -11.05 -1.56
N THR A 216 -4.15 -10.34 -1.39
CA THR A 216 -4.16 -8.88 -1.26
C THR A 216 -4.31 -8.21 -2.63
N SER A 217 -4.80 -6.95 -2.66
CA SER A 217 -4.87 -6.16 -3.91
C SER A 217 -3.49 -5.96 -4.55
N LYS A 218 -2.42 -5.80 -3.73
CA LYS A 218 -1.03 -5.68 -4.21
C LYS A 218 -0.54 -6.94 -4.93
N ASP A 219 -0.92 -8.12 -4.46
CA ASP A 219 -0.53 -9.38 -5.10
C ASP A 219 -1.38 -9.69 -6.32
N ALA A 220 -2.65 -9.34 -6.28
CA ALA A 220 -3.61 -9.61 -7.36
C ALA A 220 -3.18 -9.02 -8.70
N VAL A 221 -2.59 -7.82 -8.73
CA VAL A 221 -2.13 -7.17 -9.97
C VAL A 221 -1.05 -7.98 -10.70
N LYS A 222 -0.38 -8.90 -10.00
CA LYS A 222 0.65 -9.80 -10.55
C LYS A 222 0.06 -11.11 -11.09
N CYS A 223 -1.17 -11.46 -10.67
CA CYS A 223 -1.76 -12.79 -10.87
C CYS A 223 -2.87 -12.83 -11.94
N GLU A 224 -3.38 -11.70 -12.39
CA GLU A 224 -4.57 -11.62 -13.26
C GLU A 224 -4.48 -12.44 -14.55
N ALA A 225 -3.28 -12.53 -15.14
CA ALA A 225 -3.08 -13.22 -16.42
C ALA A 225 -3.27 -14.75 -16.32
N PHE A 226 -3.13 -15.33 -15.11
CA PHE A 226 -3.17 -16.78 -14.89
C PHE A 226 -4.06 -17.21 -13.73
N ALA A 227 -4.79 -16.28 -13.12
CA ALA A 227 -5.69 -16.59 -12.00
C ALA A 227 -6.79 -17.57 -12.42
N GLN A 228 -7.08 -18.52 -11.53
CA GLN A 228 -8.16 -19.50 -11.66
C GLN A 228 -9.50 -18.90 -11.20
N ASP A 229 -10.60 -19.64 -11.41
CA ASP A 229 -11.95 -19.17 -11.07
C ASP A 229 -12.26 -19.17 -9.56
N ASN A 230 -11.38 -19.71 -8.72
CA ASN A 230 -11.52 -19.70 -7.27
C ASN A 230 -10.73 -18.56 -6.59
N VAL A 231 -10.11 -17.64 -7.36
CA VAL A 231 -9.25 -16.58 -6.81
C VAL A 231 -10.04 -15.30 -6.52
N TRP A 232 -9.92 -14.84 -5.29
CA TRP A 232 -10.57 -13.65 -4.75
C TRP A 232 -9.54 -12.68 -4.16
N VAL A 233 -9.87 -11.41 -4.19
CA VAL A 233 -9.06 -10.31 -3.65
C VAL A 233 -9.80 -9.68 -2.49
N LEU A 234 -9.16 -9.56 -1.33
CA LEU A 234 -9.71 -8.74 -0.25
C LEU A 234 -9.31 -7.29 -0.50
N GLU A 235 -10.29 -6.47 -0.87
CA GLU A 235 -10.13 -5.02 -1.00
C GLU A 235 -10.28 -4.36 0.36
N VAL A 236 -9.43 -3.38 0.63
CA VAL A 236 -9.43 -2.61 1.87
C VAL A 236 -9.48 -1.11 1.57
N ALA A 237 -10.11 -0.33 2.43
CA ALA A 237 -10.07 1.12 2.39
C ALA A 237 -9.36 1.65 3.65
N ALA A 238 -8.62 2.74 3.51
CA ALA A 238 -8.05 3.44 4.65
C ALA A 238 -9.10 4.36 5.28
N GLU A 239 -9.43 4.10 6.53
CA GLU A 239 -10.19 5.03 7.36
C GLU A 239 -9.21 5.97 8.03
N LEU A 240 -9.21 7.23 7.59
CA LEU A 240 -8.29 8.27 8.04
C LEU A 240 -8.93 9.12 9.14
N ASP A 241 -8.09 9.59 10.06
CA ASP A 241 -8.51 10.59 11.04
C ASP A 241 -9.03 11.86 10.33
N PRO A 242 -10.20 12.39 10.71
CA PRO A 242 -10.75 13.60 10.13
C PRO A 242 -9.82 14.82 10.20
N ALA A 243 -8.96 14.91 11.22
CA ALA A 243 -8.01 16.00 11.37
C ALA A 243 -7.00 16.05 10.19
N LEU A 244 -6.49 14.90 9.76
CA LEU A 244 -5.61 14.81 8.58
C LEU A 244 -6.34 15.25 7.31
N VAL A 245 -7.57 14.78 7.12
CA VAL A 245 -8.38 15.14 5.94
C VAL A 245 -8.64 16.65 5.89
N GLN A 246 -8.93 17.27 7.03
CA GLN A 246 -9.15 18.73 7.11
C GLN A 246 -7.87 19.53 6.85
N ALA A 247 -6.72 19.07 7.36
CA ALA A 247 -5.44 19.73 7.10
C ALA A 247 -5.09 19.71 5.60
N ILE A 248 -5.25 18.55 4.94
CA ILE A 248 -5.03 18.44 3.49
C ILE A 248 -5.97 19.37 2.72
N LYS A 249 -7.26 19.41 3.08
CA LYS A 249 -8.22 20.33 2.44
C LYS A 249 -7.86 21.79 2.63
N GLY A 250 -7.32 22.15 3.78
CA GLY A 250 -6.88 23.52 4.08
C GLY A 250 -5.73 24.01 3.20
N LEU A 251 -4.95 23.10 2.62
CA LEU A 251 -3.88 23.45 1.66
C LEU A 251 -4.38 23.64 0.21
N LEU A 252 -5.61 23.23 -0.07
CA LEU A 252 -6.19 23.24 -1.41
C LEU A 252 -7.10 24.45 -1.69
N VAL A 253 -7.17 25.38 -0.74
CA VAL A 253 -8.04 26.59 -0.79
C VAL A 253 -7.27 27.83 -1.13
#